data_0b314bfae170cc7998aa2fc2e974b387
#
_entry.id   0b314bfae170cc7998aa2fc2e974b387
#
_cell.length_a   1.000
_cell.length_b   1.000
_cell.length_c   1.000
_cell.angle_alpha   90.00
_cell.angle_beta   90.00
_cell.angle_gamma   90.00
#
_symmetry.space_group_name_H-M   'P 1'
#
loop_
_entity.id
_entity.type
_entity.pdbx_description
1 polymer ?
#
loop_
_entity_poly.entity_id
_entity_poly.type
_entity_poly.pdbx_seq_one_letter_code
_entity_poly.pdbx_strand_id
1 'polypeptide(L)'
;MRKKVNIKDIIPNKENPRFISDKKFDKLVQSIKDFPEMLDKRPLVVDENMVVLGGNMRLKALQKAGIKEIPIDIAEGWTEKQKKEFIIKDNIGFGEWDWDILANVWDIESLKDWGLDVPSFDSDINEIDLSDKLQHSYKIEIECTDEEQEEFKNKLKQEGYI
;
A
#
# COMPACT_ATOMS: atom_id res chain seq x y z
N MET A 1 -8.42 23.18 -13.97
CA MET A 1 -8.31 23.26 -15.46
C MET A 1 -7.14 22.41 -15.93
N ARG A 2 -7.38 21.47 -16.87
CA ARG A 2 -6.33 20.54 -17.37
C ARG A 2 -5.53 21.16 -18.51
N LYS A 3 -4.22 21.12 -18.43
CA LYS A 3 -3.28 21.55 -19.51
C LYS A 3 -2.00 20.74 -19.48
N LYS A 4 -1.23 20.77 -20.59
CA LYS A 4 0.15 20.25 -20.65
C LYS A 4 1.13 21.40 -20.41
N VAL A 5 2.13 21.16 -19.60
CA VAL A 5 3.17 22.14 -19.24
C VAL A 5 4.55 21.50 -19.24
N ASN A 6 5.59 22.31 -19.31
CA ASN A 6 6.95 21.83 -19.15
C ASN A 6 7.19 21.43 -17.69
N ILE A 7 7.79 20.27 -17.48
CA ILE A 7 8.05 19.74 -16.12
C ILE A 7 8.94 20.66 -15.28
N LYS A 8 9.76 21.51 -15.94
CA LYS A 8 10.64 22.47 -15.26
C LYS A 8 9.87 23.64 -14.62
N ASP A 9 8.64 23.88 -15.08
CA ASP A 9 7.79 24.97 -14.55
C ASP A 9 7.07 24.55 -13.28
N ILE A 10 7.19 23.26 -12.88
CA ILE A 10 6.49 22.70 -11.72
C ILE A 10 7.41 22.68 -10.51
N ILE A 11 6.87 23.17 -9.41
CA ILE A 11 7.58 23.29 -8.12
C ILE A 11 7.20 22.10 -7.22
N PRO A 12 8.17 21.25 -6.83
CA PRO A 12 7.92 20.19 -5.86
C PRO A 12 7.47 20.78 -4.51
N ASN A 13 6.47 20.18 -3.91
CA ASN A 13 6.05 20.57 -2.57
C ASN A 13 7.00 19.97 -1.53
N LYS A 14 7.76 20.82 -0.84
CA LYS A 14 8.72 20.42 0.19
C LYS A 14 8.03 20.02 1.52
N GLU A 15 6.81 20.49 1.75
CA GLU A 15 6.02 20.18 2.94
C GLU A 15 5.18 18.91 2.81
N ASN A 16 5.27 18.20 1.67
CA ASN A 16 4.53 16.96 1.47
C ASN A 16 5.08 15.86 2.40
N PRO A 17 4.29 15.33 3.33
CA PRO A 17 4.75 14.37 4.34
C PRO A 17 5.00 12.97 3.80
N ARG A 18 4.56 12.69 2.55
CA ARG A 18 4.69 11.36 1.95
C ARG A 18 6.08 11.12 1.39
N PHE A 19 6.65 9.97 1.72
CA PHE A 19 7.89 9.47 1.14
C PHE A 19 7.67 8.11 0.48
N ILE A 20 8.63 7.69 -0.32
CA ILE A 20 8.65 6.39 -0.99
C ILE A 20 10.05 5.79 -0.84
N SER A 21 10.14 4.47 -0.63
CA SER A 21 11.43 3.76 -0.61
C SER A 21 12.05 3.70 -2.01
N ASP A 22 13.38 3.60 -2.09
CA ASP A 22 14.10 3.60 -3.35
C ASP A 22 13.61 2.49 -4.30
N LYS A 23 13.38 1.28 -3.78
CA LYS A 23 12.86 0.14 -4.55
C LYS A 23 11.48 0.44 -5.16
N LYS A 24 10.57 1.03 -4.39
CA LYS A 24 9.23 1.42 -4.90
C LYS A 24 9.31 2.61 -5.84
N PHE A 25 10.27 3.49 -5.63
CA PHE A 25 10.51 4.62 -6.52
C PHE A 25 11.01 4.17 -7.90
N ASP A 26 11.92 3.21 -7.96
CA ASP A 26 12.39 2.65 -9.23
C ASP A 26 11.27 1.94 -10.00
N LYS A 27 10.40 1.19 -9.29
CA LYS A 27 9.18 0.62 -9.90
C LYS A 27 8.25 1.71 -10.45
N LEU A 28 8.06 2.82 -9.74
CA LEU A 28 7.26 3.95 -10.22
C LEU A 28 7.85 4.57 -11.49
N VAL A 29 9.18 4.75 -11.55
CA VAL A 29 9.87 5.24 -12.75
C VAL A 29 9.67 4.30 -13.93
N GLN A 30 9.80 2.98 -13.69
CA GLN A 30 9.60 1.98 -14.73
C GLN A 30 8.14 1.96 -15.21
N SER A 31 7.17 1.93 -14.32
CA SER A 31 5.73 1.98 -14.64
C SER A 31 5.35 3.19 -15.51
N ILE A 32 5.97 4.36 -15.27
CA ILE A 32 5.76 5.55 -16.10
C ILE A 32 6.31 5.36 -17.52
N LYS A 33 7.45 4.68 -17.67
CA LYS A 33 8.04 4.39 -18.97
C LYS A 33 7.23 3.36 -19.75
N ASP A 34 6.72 2.35 -19.06
CA ASP A 34 5.98 1.24 -19.67
C ASP A 34 4.55 1.65 -20.08
N PHE A 35 3.94 2.57 -19.31
CA PHE A 35 2.58 3.02 -19.57
C PHE A 35 2.41 4.53 -19.43
N PRO A 36 3.02 5.33 -20.33
CA PRO A 36 2.99 6.79 -20.26
C PRO A 36 1.58 7.40 -20.44
N GLU A 37 0.68 6.73 -21.16
CA GLU A 37 -0.71 7.19 -21.37
C GLU A 37 -1.51 7.28 -20.08
N MET A 38 -1.10 6.56 -19.03
CA MET A 38 -1.69 6.66 -17.69
C MET A 38 -1.58 8.08 -17.13
N LEU A 39 -0.57 8.86 -17.52
CA LEU A 39 -0.39 10.25 -17.08
C LEU A 39 -1.58 11.13 -17.49
N ASP A 40 -2.17 10.90 -18.66
CA ASP A 40 -3.34 11.64 -19.12
C ASP A 40 -4.59 11.31 -18.26
N LYS A 41 -4.62 10.15 -17.60
CA LYS A 41 -5.71 9.76 -16.69
C LYS A 41 -5.45 10.17 -15.24
N ARG A 42 -4.19 10.29 -14.86
CA ARG A 42 -3.74 10.68 -13.51
C ARG A 42 -2.73 11.83 -13.58
N PRO A 43 -3.17 13.05 -13.97
CA PRO A 43 -2.31 14.23 -14.04
C PRO A 43 -1.75 14.57 -12.66
N LEU A 44 -0.73 15.43 -12.60
CA LEU A 44 -0.34 16.08 -11.36
C LEU A 44 -1.37 17.14 -11.00
N VAL A 45 -1.68 17.29 -9.72
CA VAL A 45 -2.50 18.40 -9.22
C VAL A 45 -1.56 19.45 -8.65
N VAL A 46 -1.70 20.69 -9.13
CA VAL A 46 -0.89 21.83 -8.70
C VAL A 46 -1.79 23.01 -8.27
N ASP A 47 -1.26 23.92 -7.49
CA ASP A 47 -1.93 25.19 -7.21
C ASP A 47 -1.65 26.24 -8.31
N GLU A 48 -2.15 27.45 -8.12
CA GLU A 48 -1.98 28.58 -9.05
C GLU A 48 -0.49 28.99 -9.21
N ASN A 49 0.35 28.68 -8.21
CA ASN A 49 1.78 28.95 -8.21
C ASN A 49 2.60 27.78 -8.77
N MET A 50 1.94 26.79 -9.37
CA MET A 50 2.57 25.58 -9.91
C MET A 50 3.23 24.68 -8.84
N VAL A 51 2.86 24.84 -7.55
CA VAL A 51 3.32 23.97 -6.46
C VAL A 51 2.46 22.69 -6.43
N VAL A 52 3.11 21.53 -6.38
CA VAL A 52 2.41 20.23 -6.39
C VAL A 52 1.62 20.00 -5.12
N LEU A 53 0.33 19.76 -5.27
CA LEU A 53 -0.58 19.32 -4.23
C LEU A 53 -0.75 17.77 -4.26
N GLY A 54 -0.86 17.19 -5.45
CA GLY A 54 -0.99 15.74 -5.64
C GLY A 54 0.00 15.18 -6.67
N GLY A 55 0.69 14.08 -6.30
CA GLY A 55 1.64 13.41 -7.20
C GLY A 55 3.10 13.86 -7.07
N ASN A 56 3.54 14.34 -5.90
CA ASN A 56 4.92 14.82 -5.68
C ASN A 56 5.99 13.75 -6.00
N MET A 57 5.75 12.48 -5.63
CA MET A 57 6.66 11.38 -5.99
C MET A 57 6.62 11.07 -7.48
N ARG A 58 5.44 11.22 -8.10
CA ARG A 58 5.29 11.08 -9.56
C ARG A 58 6.07 12.17 -10.30
N LEU A 59 6.05 13.43 -9.84
CA LEU A 59 6.90 14.48 -10.41
C LEU A 59 8.38 14.10 -10.42
N LYS A 60 8.89 13.60 -9.28
CA LYS A 60 10.29 13.14 -9.19
C LYS A 60 10.58 11.98 -10.14
N ALA A 61 9.66 11.03 -10.25
CA ALA A 61 9.81 9.88 -11.14
C ALA A 61 9.78 10.29 -12.63
N LEU A 62 8.92 11.25 -13.00
CA LEU A 62 8.84 11.83 -14.34
C LEU A 62 10.15 12.56 -14.71
N GLN A 63 10.72 13.31 -13.76
CA GLN A 63 12.03 13.96 -13.94
C GLN A 63 13.14 12.92 -14.18
N LYS A 64 13.16 11.83 -13.36
CA LYS A 64 14.13 10.73 -13.55
C LYS A 64 13.91 9.97 -14.85
N ALA A 65 12.66 9.83 -15.29
CA ALA A 65 12.31 9.21 -16.57
C ALA A 65 12.65 10.09 -17.81
N GLY A 66 13.01 11.37 -17.61
CA GLY A 66 13.35 12.30 -18.68
C GLY A 66 12.15 12.88 -19.44
N ILE A 67 10.95 12.79 -18.88
CA ILE A 67 9.73 13.35 -19.46
C ILE A 67 9.79 14.87 -19.38
N LYS A 68 9.49 15.55 -20.50
CA LYS A 68 9.62 17.02 -20.60
C LYS A 68 8.30 17.75 -20.44
N GLU A 69 7.21 17.17 -20.93
CA GLU A 69 5.87 17.75 -20.89
C GLU A 69 4.93 16.81 -20.20
N ILE A 70 4.12 17.33 -19.29
CA ILE A 70 3.22 16.54 -18.48
C ILE A 70 1.85 17.19 -18.35
N PRO A 71 0.78 16.40 -18.27
CA PRO A 71 -0.54 16.90 -17.98
C PRO A 71 -0.66 17.28 -16.50
N ILE A 72 -1.28 18.45 -16.26
CA ILE A 72 -1.59 18.92 -14.91
C ILE A 72 -3.06 19.33 -14.81
N ASP A 73 -3.60 19.25 -13.59
CA ASP A 73 -4.84 19.90 -13.19
C ASP A 73 -4.52 21.00 -12.17
N ILE A 74 -4.99 22.21 -12.44
CA ILE A 74 -4.77 23.35 -11.54
C ILE A 74 -5.97 23.46 -10.59
N ALA A 75 -5.67 23.46 -9.30
CA ALA A 75 -6.61 23.70 -8.21
C ALA A 75 -6.75 25.24 -8.00
N GLU A 76 -7.61 25.86 -8.80
CA GLU A 76 -7.84 27.30 -8.75
C GLU A 76 -8.79 27.68 -7.62
N GLY A 77 -8.48 28.75 -6.90
CA GLY A 77 -9.36 29.34 -5.88
C GLY A 77 -9.43 28.54 -4.57
N TRP A 78 -8.55 27.56 -4.36
CA TRP A 78 -8.51 26.82 -3.11
C TRP A 78 -7.83 27.60 -2.00
N THR A 79 -8.46 27.59 -0.82
CA THR A 79 -7.83 28.13 0.39
C THR A 79 -6.65 27.25 0.83
N GLU A 80 -5.72 27.81 1.60
CA GLU A 80 -4.58 27.04 2.14
C GLU A 80 -5.03 25.84 2.98
N LYS A 81 -6.16 25.96 3.68
CA LYS A 81 -6.74 24.82 4.41
C LYS A 81 -7.17 23.71 3.46
N GLN A 82 -7.83 24.02 2.35
CA GLN A 82 -8.27 23.05 1.35
C GLN A 82 -7.06 22.38 0.66
N LYS A 83 -6.01 23.14 0.35
CA LYS A 83 -4.78 22.60 -0.23
C LYS A 83 -4.14 21.59 0.72
N LYS A 84 -3.99 21.92 2.01
CA LYS A 84 -3.45 20.99 3.04
C LYS A 84 -4.34 19.76 3.23
N GLU A 85 -5.64 19.94 3.27
CA GLU A 85 -6.61 18.85 3.39
C GLU A 85 -6.54 17.91 2.20
N PHE A 86 -6.40 18.44 0.97
CA PHE A 86 -6.24 17.65 -0.24
C PHE A 86 -4.96 16.81 -0.21
N ILE A 87 -3.81 17.39 0.18
CA ILE A 87 -2.53 16.67 0.27
C ILE A 87 -2.66 15.43 1.17
N ILE A 88 -3.38 15.53 2.27
CA ILE A 88 -3.58 14.39 3.17
C ILE A 88 -4.57 13.39 2.56
N LYS A 89 -5.75 13.86 2.12
CA LYS A 89 -6.81 12.99 1.59
C LYS A 89 -6.40 12.23 0.33
N ASP A 90 -5.62 12.85 -0.57
CA ASP A 90 -5.08 12.21 -1.78
C ASP A 90 -4.13 11.04 -1.45
N ASN A 91 -3.60 11.01 -0.23
CA ASN A 91 -2.64 10.00 0.22
C ASN A 91 -3.24 8.94 1.16
N ILE A 92 -4.49 9.10 1.60
CA ILE A 92 -5.18 8.11 2.43
C ILE A 92 -5.81 7.06 1.52
N GLY A 93 -5.42 5.79 1.72
CA GLY A 93 -6.09 4.65 1.10
C GLY A 93 -7.36 4.31 1.89
N PHE A 94 -8.54 4.53 1.29
CA PHE A 94 -9.83 4.21 1.91
C PHE A 94 -10.36 2.83 1.55
N GLY A 95 -9.67 2.09 0.70
CA GLY A 95 -10.08 0.77 0.24
C GLY A 95 -9.12 -0.32 0.67
N GLU A 96 -9.63 -1.53 0.73
CA GLU A 96 -8.87 -2.75 0.88
C GLU A 96 -8.96 -3.56 -0.41
N TRP A 97 -7.99 -4.45 -0.62
CA TRP A 97 -7.99 -5.34 -1.75
C TRP A 97 -8.78 -6.61 -1.42
N ASP A 98 -9.68 -6.99 -2.31
CA ASP A 98 -10.28 -8.33 -2.26
C ASP A 98 -9.26 -9.34 -2.82
N TRP A 99 -8.58 -10.01 -1.91
CA TRP A 99 -7.52 -10.95 -2.26
C TRP A 99 -8.02 -12.20 -2.97
N ASP A 100 -9.28 -12.60 -2.73
CA ASP A 100 -9.90 -13.74 -3.42
C ASP A 100 -10.14 -13.41 -4.89
N ILE A 101 -10.64 -12.20 -5.18
CA ILE A 101 -10.79 -11.74 -6.57
C ILE A 101 -9.41 -11.58 -7.22
N LEU A 102 -8.43 -10.98 -6.54
CA LEU A 102 -7.10 -10.81 -7.10
C LEU A 102 -6.44 -12.15 -7.41
N ALA A 103 -6.54 -13.14 -6.52
CA ALA A 103 -5.95 -14.46 -6.71
C ALA A 103 -6.61 -15.28 -7.83
N ASN A 104 -7.94 -15.10 -8.06
CA ASN A 104 -8.67 -15.91 -9.01
C ASN A 104 -8.81 -15.28 -10.40
N VAL A 105 -8.70 -13.96 -10.53
CA VAL A 105 -8.98 -13.22 -11.77
C VAL A 105 -7.74 -12.54 -12.35
N TRP A 106 -6.74 -12.23 -11.52
CA TRP A 106 -5.57 -11.47 -11.92
C TRP A 106 -4.30 -12.31 -11.86
N ASP A 107 -3.38 -12.05 -12.78
CA ASP A 107 -2.06 -12.67 -12.76
C ASP A 107 -1.19 -12.05 -11.65
N ILE A 108 -0.78 -12.90 -10.70
CA ILE A 108 -0.06 -12.46 -9.48
C ILE A 108 1.32 -11.86 -9.82
N GLU A 109 2.01 -12.38 -10.84
CA GLU A 109 3.31 -11.84 -11.24
C GLU A 109 3.15 -10.45 -11.81
N SER A 110 2.15 -10.23 -12.67
CA SER A 110 1.79 -8.91 -13.19
C SER A 110 1.45 -7.93 -12.06
N LEU A 111 0.68 -8.35 -11.07
CA LEU A 111 0.34 -7.50 -9.92
C LEU A 111 1.59 -7.06 -9.14
N LYS A 112 2.54 -7.99 -8.91
CA LYS A 112 3.82 -7.69 -8.28
C LYS A 112 4.68 -6.74 -9.12
N ASP A 113 4.72 -6.94 -10.43
CA ASP A 113 5.48 -6.09 -11.36
C ASP A 113 4.89 -4.69 -11.44
N TRP A 114 3.57 -4.54 -11.40
CA TRP A 114 2.89 -3.24 -11.35
C TRP A 114 3.03 -2.54 -10.00
N GLY A 115 3.65 -3.19 -9.01
CA GLY A 115 4.02 -2.59 -7.72
C GLY A 115 3.05 -2.84 -6.59
N LEU A 116 2.06 -3.74 -6.78
CA LEU A 116 1.21 -4.17 -5.69
C LEU A 116 2.04 -5.04 -4.72
N ASP A 117 1.98 -4.74 -3.43
CA ASP A 117 2.52 -5.60 -2.39
C ASP A 117 1.54 -6.77 -2.19
N VAL A 118 1.71 -7.82 -2.99
CA VAL A 118 0.92 -9.04 -2.86
C VAL A 118 1.45 -9.81 -1.66
N PRO A 119 0.59 -10.16 -0.66
CA PRO A 119 0.99 -11.04 0.43
C PRO A 119 1.55 -12.33 -0.18
N SER A 120 2.71 -12.77 0.28
CA SER A 120 3.23 -14.08 -0.10
C SER A 120 2.32 -15.11 0.57
N PHE A 121 1.41 -15.68 -0.21
CA PHE A 121 0.77 -16.96 0.12
C PHE A 121 1.69 -18.12 -0.31
N ASP A 122 2.98 -17.83 -0.51
CA ASP A 122 3.96 -18.89 -0.59
C ASP A 122 3.80 -19.66 0.71
N SER A 123 3.23 -20.82 0.52
CA SER A 123 3.32 -21.93 1.42
C SER A 123 4.81 -22.25 1.69
N ASP A 124 5.51 -21.33 2.36
CA ASP A 124 6.49 -21.70 3.35
C ASP A 124 5.70 -22.35 4.52
N ILE A 125 4.85 -23.31 4.16
CA ILE A 125 4.64 -24.53 4.95
C ILE A 125 5.93 -25.37 4.79
N ASN A 126 7.07 -24.73 4.66
CA ASN A 126 8.34 -25.26 5.04
C ASN A 126 8.38 -25.00 6.54
N GLU A 127 7.90 -26.04 7.27
CA GLU A 127 8.17 -26.19 8.68
C GLU A 127 8.02 -24.86 9.43
N ILE A 128 6.75 -24.45 9.67
CA ILE A 128 6.50 -23.67 10.86
C ILE A 128 7.12 -24.56 11.95
N ASP A 129 8.30 -24.17 12.41
CA ASP A 129 8.89 -24.76 13.60
C ASP A 129 7.89 -24.50 14.71
N LEU A 130 6.98 -25.44 14.88
CA LEU A 130 5.96 -25.43 15.93
C LEU A 130 6.63 -25.39 17.32
N SER A 131 7.94 -25.67 17.41
CA SER A 131 8.68 -25.63 18.66
C SER A 131 8.74 -24.23 19.26
N ASP A 132 8.84 -23.18 18.45
CA ASP A 132 8.90 -21.79 18.93
C ASP A 132 7.51 -21.22 19.26
N LYS A 133 6.44 -21.71 18.61
CA LYS A 133 5.06 -21.33 18.93
C LYS A 133 4.48 -22.09 20.12
N LEU A 134 4.98 -23.27 20.42
CA LEU A 134 4.60 -24.07 21.58
C LEU A 134 5.16 -23.53 22.90
N GLN A 135 6.08 -22.54 22.87
CA GLN A 135 6.55 -21.87 24.10
C GLN A 135 5.59 -20.82 24.65
N HIS A 136 4.52 -20.48 23.92
CA HIS A 136 3.47 -19.63 24.44
C HIS A 136 2.39 -20.53 25.08
N SER A 137 2.60 -20.92 26.35
CA SER A 137 1.56 -21.56 27.14
C SER A 137 0.47 -20.55 27.44
N TYR A 138 -0.71 -20.78 26.88
CA TYR A 138 -1.92 -20.06 27.31
C TYR A 138 -2.46 -20.72 28.57
N LYS A 139 -2.56 -19.95 29.66
CA LYS A 139 -3.23 -20.41 30.86
C LYS A 139 -4.72 -20.16 30.66
N ILE A 140 -5.50 -21.23 30.51
CA ILE A 140 -6.94 -21.19 30.47
C ILE A 140 -7.43 -21.62 31.86
N GLU A 141 -8.10 -20.74 32.58
CA GLU A 141 -8.77 -21.06 33.84
C GLU A 141 -10.23 -21.40 33.53
N ILE A 142 -10.62 -22.63 33.82
CA ILE A 142 -11.99 -23.10 33.61
C ILE A 142 -12.56 -23.40 35.00
N GLU A 143 -13.65 -22.72 35.33
CA GLU A 143 -14.43 -23.09 36.53
C GLU A 143 -15.27 -24.33 36.22
N CYS A 144 -14.98 -25.42 36.88
CA CYS A 144 -15.69 -26.68 36.73
C CYS A 144 -15.76 -27.42 38.08
N THR A 145 -16.69 -28.34 38.20
CA THR A 145 -16.79 -29.22 39.36
C THR A 145 -15.68 -30.28 39.36
N ASP A 146 -15.41 -30.91 40.51
CA ASP A 146 -14.39 -31.94 40.66
C ASP A 146 -14.65 -33.13 39.73
N GLU A 147 -15.90 -33.50 39.48
CA GLU A 147 -16.30 -34.57 38.59
C GLU A 147 -16.02 -34.22 37.12
N GLU A 148 -16.32 -33.01 36.67
CA GLU A 148 -16.04 -32.50 35.32
C GLU A 148 -14.55 -32.37 35.09
N GLN A 149 -13.76 -32.02 36.11
CA GLN A 149 -12.30 -31.93 36.01
C GLN A 149 -11.67 -33.31 35.76
N GLU A 150 -12.14 -34.35 36.45
CA GLU A 150 -11.64 -35.72 36.23
C GLU A 150 -12.03 -36.26 34.85
N GLU A 151 -13.23 -35.98 34.38
CA GLU A 151 -13.69 -36.36 33.04
C GLU A 151 -12.83 -35.67 31.95
N PHE A 152 -12.57 -34.39 32.10
CA PHE A 152 -11.76 -33.62 31.17
C PHE A 152 -10.30 -34.10 31.12
N LYS A 153 -9.68 -34.39 32.26
CA LYS A 153 -8.33 -34.98 32.33
C LYS A 153 -8.26 -36.35 31.65
N ASN A 154 -9.28 -37.19 31.84
CA ASN A 154 -9.33 -38.50 31.22
C ASN A 154 -9.43 -38.39 29.68
N LYS A 155 -10.19 -37.43 29.19
CA LYS A 155 -10.34 -37.16 27.77
C LYS A 155 -9.02 -36.65 27.14
N LEU A 156 -8.31 -35.72 27.80
CA LEU A 156 -7.00 -35.24 27.35
C LEU A 156 -5.96 -36.38 27.31
N LYS A 157 -5.97 -37.31 28.27
CA LYS A 157 -5.10 -38.50 28.24
C LYS A 157 -5.40 -39.43 27.06
N GLN A 158 -6.70 -39.64 26.76
CA GLN A 158 -7.12 -40.50 25.65
C GLN A 158 -6.71 -39.92 24.30
N GLU A 159 -6.69 -38.59 24.15
CA GLU A 159 -6.32 -37.89 22.94
C GLU A 159 -4.81 -37.58 22.86
N GLY A 160 -4.03 -37.94 23.89
CA GLY A 160 -2.55 -37.80 23.86
C GLY A 160 -2.02 -36.40 24.14
N TYR A 161 -2.83 -35.54 24.78
CA TYR A 161 -2.40 -34.17 25.11
C TYR A 161 -1.67 -34.05 26.45
N ILE A 162 -1.82 -35.04 27.37
CA ILE A 162 -1.12 -35.11 28.66
C ILE A 162 -0.80 -36.57 29.01
#